data_1984e27250a736fd2820a04227cb481f
#
_entry.id   1984e27250a736fd2820a04227cb481f
#
_cell.length_a   1.000
_cell.length_b   1.000
_cell.length_c   1.000
_cell.angle_alpha   90.00
_cell.angle_beta   90.00
_cell.angle_gamma   90.00
#
_symmetry.space_group_name_H-M   'P 1'
#
loop_
_entity.id
_entity.type
_entity.pdbx_description
1 polymer ?
#
loop_
_entity_poly.entity_id
_entity_poly.type
_entity_poly.pdbx_seq_one_letter_code
_entity_poly.pdbx_strand_id
1 'polypeptide(L)'
;MPATKSILAPVLFAGTVFFGVQRLSANPGDTKHSIIADGRERTFQLHVPSSYDGSVPVSLVLALHGRLGNGEGQERLSHFDKGSDEHGFIVVYPDGLDRSWADGRGATPSDKNGVNDVTFLSELIGRVEREYKIDRSRVYATGFSNGGFMSARLACDLADKIVAIGIVAASLSTSTAASCKPSKPVSVLIMQGTKDPLVPFAGGPVGEKRDHGVTLSHEASVEKFAQLNRCSASPQRKQLPDTANDGTAIGVVVYSACASGTEVRGYTIEG
;
A
#
# COMPACT_ATOMS: atom_id res chain seq x y z
N MET A 1 65.70 -27.69 37.59
CA MET A 1 65.31 -26.93 36.40
C MET A 1 63.80 -27.13 36.24
N PRO A 2 62.96 -26.12 36.45
CA PRO A 2 61.54 -26.25 36.24
C PRO A 2 61.14 -25.88 34.83
N ALA A 3 60.30 -26.71 34.21
CA ALA A 3 59.73 -26.54 32.87
C ALA A 3 58.67 -25.47 32.84
N THR A 4 58.85 -24.47 32.01
CA THR A 4 57.86 -23.43 31.69
C THR A 4 56.79 -23.95 30.74
N LYS A 5 55.53 -23.98 31.21
CA LYS A 5 54.36 -24.25 30.38
C LYS A 5 53.92 -22.95 29.71
N SER A 6 54.04 -22.90 28.36
CA SER A 6 53.40 -21.84 27.55
C SER A 6 51.91 -22.06 27.49
N ILE A 7 51.12 -21.08 27.88
CA ILE A 7 49.67 -21.05 27.72
C ILE A 7 49.39 -20.25 26.45
N LEU A 8 48.96 -20.93 25.36
CA LEU A 8 48.41 -20.27 24.17
C LEU A 8 46.99 -19.84 24.47
N ALA A 9 46.74 -18.54 24.44
CA ALA A 9 45.39 -17.98 24.47
C ALA A 9 44.69 -18.08 23.12
N PRO A 10 43.42 -18.45 23.03
CA PRO A 10 42.70 -18.48 21.73
C PRO A 10 42.38 -17.06 21.28
N VAL A 11 42.82 -16.71 20.08
CA VAL A 11 42.41 -15.50 19.37
C VAL A 11 41.01 -15.74 18.81
N LEU A 12 40.01 -15.10 19.46
CA LEU A 12 38.67 -15.01 18.91
C LEU A 12 38.66 -14.00 17.74
N PHE A 13 38.54 -14.51 16.52
CA PHE A 13 38.17 -13.68 15.36
C PHE A 13 36.70 -13.35 15.43
N ALA A 14 36.37 -12.15 15.89
CA ALA A 14 35.04 -11.56 15.71
C ALA A 14 34.89 -11.17 14.24
N GLY A 15 34.31 -12.06 13.46
CA GLY A 15 33.92 -11.76 12.07
C GLY A 15 32.74 -10.78 12.09
N THR A 16 33.03 -9.51 11.81
CA THR A 16 31.99 -8.50 11.53
C THR A 16 31.39 -8.84 10.16
N VAL A 17 30.19 -9.41 10.18
CA VAL A 17 29.39 -9.57 8.97
C VAL A 17 28.92 -8.19 8.55
N PHE A 18 29.60 -7.56 7.61
CA PHE A 18 29.12 -6.39 6.93
C PHE A 18 27.95 -6.81 6.01
N PHE A 19 26.71 -6.62 6.47
CA PHE A 19 25.57 -6.58 5.57
C PHE A 19 25.72 -5.31 4.71
N GLY A 20 26.28 -5.48 3.51
CA GLY A 20 26.34 -4.40 2.53
C GLY A 20 24.92 -3.96 2.19
N VAL A 21 24.56 -2.74 2.57
CA VAL A 21 23.30 -2.11 2.12
C VAL A 21 23.42 -1.95 0.61
N GLN A 22 22.72 -2.81 -0.13
CA GLN A 22 22.67 -2.71 -1.58
C GLN A 22 21.96 -1.41 -1.94
N ARG A 23 22.65 -0.49 -2.62
CA ARG A 23 22.05 0.77 -3.09
C ARG A 23 21.04 0.45 -4.18
N LEU A 24 19.91 1.18 -4.19
CA LEU A 24 18.96 1.11 -5.29
C LEU A 24 19.62 1.69 -6.55
N SER A 25 19.30 1.13 -7.71
CA SER A 25 19.79 1.69 -8.97
C SER A 25 19.13 3.04 -9.21
N ALA A 26 19.93 4.08 -9.42
CA ALA A 26 19.44 5.40 -9.81
C ALA A 26 19.12 5.48 -11.31
N ASN A 27 19.35 4.40 -12.06
CA ASN A 27 19.07 4.35 -13.49
C ASN A 27 17.55 4.21 -13.71
N PRO A 28 16.98 4.90 -14.71
CA PRO A 28 15.59 4.69 -15.13
C PRO A 28 15.32 3.23 -15.52
N GLY A 29 14.08 2.78 -15.29
CA GLY A 29 13.61 1.44 -15.63
C GLY A 29 13.29 0.57 -14.42
N ASP A 30 13.00 -0.69 -14.68
CA ASP A 30 12.54 -1.65 -13.69
C ASP A 30 13.70 -2.39 -13.04
N THR A 31 13.69 -2.45 -11.72
CA THR A 31 14.72 -3.15 -10.94
C THR A 31 14.12 -3.91 -9.76
N LYS A 32 14.66 -5.10 -9.49
CA LYS A 32 14.26 -5.91 -8.33
C LYS A 32 15.24 -5.72 -7.18
N HIS A 33 14.69 -5.51 -6.01
CA HIS A 33 15.45 -5.21 -4.80
C HIS A 33 14.95 -6.02 -3.59
N SER A 34 15.76 -6.03 -2.52
CA SER A 34 15.34 -6.52 -1.22
C SER A 34 15.73 -5.56 -0.09
N ILE A 35 15.03 -5.69 1.03
CA ILE A 35 15.26 -4.96 2.28
C ILE A 35 15.03 -5.93 3.44
N ILE A 36 15.80 -5.79 4.51
CA ILE A 36 15.45 -6.45 5.77
C ILE A 36 14.52 -5.51 6.54
N ALA A 37 13.30 -5.98 6.79
CA ALA A 37 12.30 -5.28 7.56
C ALA A 37 11.66 -6.23 8.57
N ASP A 38 11.51 -5.80 9.82
CA ASP A 38 10.99 -6.63 10.92
C ASP A 38 11.72 -8.00 11.01
N GLY A 39 13.07 -7.98 10.82
CA GLY A 39 13.93 -9.17 10.85
C GLY A 39 13.74 -10.17 9.69
N ARG A 40 12.98 -9.82 8.67
CA ARG A 40 12.66 -10.66 7.51
C ARG A 40 13.14 -10.02 6.22
N GLU A 41 13.62 -10.82 5.27
CA GLU A 41 13.89 -10.33 3.93
C GLU A 41 12.58 -10.10 3.18
N ARG A 42 12.44 -8.91 2.61
CA ARG A 42 11.28 -8.46 1.83
C ARG A 42 11.76 -7.96 0.48
N THR A 43 11.09 -8.38 -0.56
CA THR A 43 11.42 -8.01 -1.94
C THR A 43 10.43 -7.00 -2.51
N PHE A 44 10.85 -6.25 -3.52
CA PHE A 44 10.01 -5.31 -4.25
C PHE A 44 10.57 -5.04 -5.65
N GLN A 45 9.70 -4.71 -6.59
CA GLN A 45 10.07 -4.09 -7.86
C GLN A 45 10.03 -2.57 -7.68
N LEU A 46 10.91 -1.89 -8.39
CA LEU A 46 10.98 -0.43 -8.41
C LEU A 46 11.06 0.03 -9.86
N HIS A 47 10.16 0.90 -10.25
CA HIS A 47 10.20 1.61 -11.53
C HIS A 47 10.55 3.07 -11.31
N VAL A 48 11.60 3.53 -11.97
CA VAL A 48 12.04 4.93 -11.99
C VAL A 48 11.78 5.49 -13.38
N PRO A 49 10.94 6.55 -13.52
CA PRO A 49 10.59 7.08 -14.82
C PRO A 49 11.82 7.60 -15.57
N SER A 50 11.79 7.47 -16.90
CA SER A 50 12.89 7.92 -17.77
C SER A 50 13.21 9.40 -17.67
N SER A 51 12.25 10.21 -17.20
CA SER A 51 12.39 11.64 -16.96
C SER A 51 13.08 12.00 -15.63
N TYR A 52 13.31 11.03 -14.73
CA TYR A 52 13.91 11.29 -13.44
C TYR A 52 15.44 11.48 -13.54
N ASP A 53 15.90 12.67 -13.19
CA ASP A 53 17.33 13.03 -13.14
C ASP A 53 17.82 13.42 -11.73
N GLY A 54 16.95 13.32 -10.72
CA GLY A 54 17.27 13.73 -9.35
C GLY A 54 17.31 15.23 -9.10
N SER A 55 17.03 16.07 -10.08
CA SER A 55 17.09 17.54 -9.95
C SER A 55 15.95 18.08 -9.10
N VAL A 56 14.74 17.54 -9.27
CA VAL A 56 13.51 17.93 -8.55
C VAL A 56 12.93 16.77 -7.75
N PRO A 57 12.24 17.06 -6.61
CA PRO A 57 11.53 16.01 -5.87
C PRO A 57 10.33 15.48 -6.66
N VAL A 58 10.18 14.16 -6.69
CA VAL A 58 9.07 13.47 -7.37
C VAL A 58 8.14 12.76 -6.38
N SER A 59 6.94 12.42 -6.82
CA SER A 59 5.99 11.63 -6.03
C SER A 59 6.45 10.17 -5.92
N LEU A 60 6.00 9.49 -4.86
CA LEU A 60 6.15 8.05 -4.67
C LEU A 60 4.78 7.38 -4.60
N VAL A 61 4.60 6.31 -5.35
CA VAL A 61 3.40 5.46 -5.31
C VAL A 61 3.78 4.05 -4.88
N LEU A 62 3.12 3.53 -3.85
CA LEU A 62 3.16 2.13 -3.48
C LEU A 62 1.96 1.42 -4.10
N ALA A 63 2.20 0.42 -4.96
CA ALA A 63 1.15 -0.36 -5.62
C ALA A 63 1.12 -1.79 -5.06
N LEU A 64 0.09 -2.10 -4.27
CA LEU A 64 -0.02 -3.32 -3.48
C LEU A 64 -0.86 -4.37 -4.19
N HIS A 65 -0.29 -5.58 -4.37
CA HIS A 65 -0.95 -6.69 -5.05
C HIS A 65 -2.11 -7.29 -4.25
N GLY A 66 -3.00 -7.97 -4.94
CA GLY A 66 -4.04 -8.79 -4.32
C GLY A 66 -3.50 -10.09 -3.71
N ARG A 67 -4.35 -10.81 -2.95
CA ARG A 67 -4.00 -12.14 -2.42
C ARG A 67 -3.58 -13.08 -3.56
N LEU A 68 -2.59 -13.92 -3.31
CA LEU A 68 -1.92 -14.83 -4.26
C LEU A 68 -1.13 -14.11 -5.36
N GLY A 69 -1.03 -12.78 -5.31
CA GLY A 69 -0.20 -11.96 -6.19
C GLY A 69 1.24 -11.80 -5.71
N ASN A 70 1.94 -10.94 -6.38
CA ASN A 70 3.28 -10.43 -6.06
C ASN A 70 3.49 -9.07 -6.75
N GLY A 71 4.60 -8.40 -6.48
CA GLY A 71 4.93 -7.09 -7.04
C GLY A 71 4.95 -7.07 -8.56
N GLU A 72 5.61 -8.03 -9.20
CA GLU A 72 5.68 -8.17 -10.67
C GLU A 72 4.29 -8.36 -11.31
N GLY A 73 3.41 -9.13 -10.66
CA GLY A 73 2.02 -9.31 -11.11
C GLY A 73 1.23 -8.00 -10.99
N GLN A 74 1.46 -7.22 -9.94
CA GLN A 74 0.82 -5.93 -9.72
C GLN A 74 1.28 -4.88 -10.72
N GLU A 75 2.57 -4.85 -11.03
CA GLU A 75 3.16 -4.02 -12.08
C GLU A 75 2.45 -4.25 -13.42
N ARG A 76 2.40 -5.51 -13.87
CA ARG A 76 1.70 -5.89 -15.11
C ARG A 76 0.21 -5.57 -15.10
N LEU A 77 -0.46 -5.74 -13.95
CA LEU A 77 -1.90 -5.48 -13.83
C LEU A 77 -2.23 -3.99 -13.87
N SER A 78 -1.44 -3.18 -13.18
CA SER A 78 -1.75 -1.76 -12.98
C SER A 78 -1.29 -0.85 -14.12
N HIS A 79 -0.27 -1.27 -14.87
CA HIS A 79 0.39 -0.45 -15.90
C HIS A 79 0.86 0.92 -15.38
N PHE A 80 1.20 1.01 -14.07
CA PHE A 80 1.65 2.29 -13.49
C PHE A 80 2.99 2.77 -14.03
N ASP A 81 3.83 1.87 -14.60
CA ASP A 81 5.08 2.26 -15.23
C ASP A 81 4.84 3.23 -16.38
N LYS A 82 3.83 2.95 -17.22
CA LYS A 82 3.42 3.88 -18.28
C LYS A 82 2.99 5.22 -17.70
N GLY A 83 2.14 5.23 -16.67
CA GLY A 83 1.73 6.46 -16.00
C GLY A 83 2.89 7.16 -15.31
N SER A 84 3.84 6.42 -14.75
CA SER A 84 5.07 6.93 -14.16
C SER A 84 5.93 7.66 -15.18
N ASP A 85 6.17 7.07 -16.35
CA ASP A 85 6.92 7.69 -17.44
C ASP A 85 6.23 8.93 -18.01
N GLU A 86 4.90 8.91 -18.09
CA GLU A 86 4.11 10.03 -18.61
C GLU A 86 4.05 11.22 -17.61
N HIS A 87 4.05 10.96 -16.31
CA HIS A 87 3.77 11.97 -15.28
C HIS A 87 4.91 12.21 -14.29
N GLY A 88 6.02 11.50 -14.38
CA GLY A 88 7.24 11.74 -13.62
C GLY A 88 7.11 11.39 -12.12
N PHE A 89 6.64 10.20 -11.77
CA PHE A 89 6.63 9.71 -10.40
C PHE A 89 7.35 8.35 -10.28
N ILE A 90 7.89 8.04 -9.12
CA ILE A 90 8.46 6.71 -8.85
C ILE A 90 7.37 5.79 -8.33
N VAL A 91 7.36 4.54 -8.79
CA VAL A 91 6.44 3.52 -8.27
C VAL A 91 7.20 2.32 -7.73
N VAL A 92 6.74 1.78 -6.60
CA VAL A 92 7.23 0.54 -6.00
C VAL A 92 6.10 -0.47 -5.94
N TYR A 93 6.44 -1.73 -6.24
CA TYR A 93 5.56 -2.88 -6.19
C TYR A 93 6.14 -3.89 -5.20
N PRO A 94 5.84 -3.73 -3.90
CA PRO A 94 6.38 -4.61 -2.88
C PRO A 94 5.72 -5.99 -2.90
N ASP A 95 6.46 -7.00 -2.43
CA ASP A 95 5.96 -8.36 -2.25
C ASP A 95 5.47 -8.57 -0.82
N GLY A 96 4.19 -8.94 -0.68
CA GLY A 96 3.64 -9.45 0.58
C GLY A 96 4.17 -10.86 0.87
N LEU A 97 4.55 -11.14 2.11
CA LEU A 97 4.89 -12.51 2.52
C LEU A 97 3.67 -13.43 2.38
N ASP A 98 3.93 -14.70 2.09
CA ASP A 98 2.88 -15.68 1.84
C ASP A 98 1.89 -15.22 0.74
N ARG A 99 2.38 -14.40 -0.20
CA ARG A 99 1.58 -13.81 -1.29
C ARG A 99 0.31 -13.11 -0.78
N SER A 100 0.43 -12.42 0.36
CA SER A 100 -0.66 -11.71 1.03
C SER A 100 -0.14 -10.57 1.89
N TRP A 101 -1.03 -9.70 2.34
CA TRP A 101 -0.76 -8.62 3.27
C TRP A 101 -1.45 -8.89 4.59
N ALA A 102 -0.79 -8.60 5.70
CA ALA A 102 -1.39 -8.51 7.03
C ALA A 102 -2.20 -7.20 7.12
N ASP A 103 -3.40 -7.23 6.56
CA ASP A 103 -4.25 -6.07 6.36
C ASP A 103 -5.16 -5.73 7.56
N GLY A 104 -4.99 -6.45 8.66
CA GLY A 104 -5.70 -6.21 9.91
C GLY A 104 -7.05 -6.92 10.02
N ARG A 105 -7.46 -7.73 9.04
CA ARG A 105 -8.68 -8.55 9.14
C ARG A 105 -8.49 -9.81 10.00
N GLY A 106 -7.24 -10.19 10.33
CA GLY A 106 -6.93 -11.43 11.05
C GLY A 106 -7.12 -12.70 10.22
N ALA A 107 -7.30 -12.57 8.90
CA ALA A 107 -7.77 -13.65 8.06
C ALA A 107 -6.78 -14.11 6.99
N THR A 108 -5.83 -13.27 6.63
CA THR A 108 -4.81 -13.61 5.62
C THR A 108 -3.72 -14.51 6.20
N PRO A 109 -2.95 -15.24 5.37
CA PRO A 109 -1.77 -15.94 5.86
C PRO A 109 -0.79 -15.02 6.59
N SER A 110 -0.52 -13.82 6.06
CA SER A 110 0.36 -12.84 6.68
C SER A 110 -0.16 -12.36 8.05
N ASP A 111 -1.49 -12.11 8.21
CA ASP A 111 -2.09 -11.82 9.52
C ASP A 111 -1.84 -12.96 10.52
N LYS A 112 -2.11 -14.23 10.09
CA LYS A 112 -1.99 -15.42 10.94
C LYS A 112 -0.54 -15.72 11.35
N ASN A 113 0.41 -15.36 10.48
CA ASN A 113 1.86 -15.54 10.71
C ASN A 113 2.50 -14.33 11.43
N GLY A 114 1.70 -13.38 11.90
CA GLY A 114 2.16 -12.21 12.65
C GLY A 114 3.13 -11.33 11.85
N VAL A 115 2.92 -11.22 10.54
CA VAL A 115 3.73 -10.34 9.68
C VAL A 115 3.40 -8.88 9.97
N ASN A 116 4.41 -8.04 10.11
CA ASN A 116 4.21 -6.61 10.28
C ASN A 116 4.44 -5.84 8.97
N ASP A 117 3.45 -5.89 8.09
CA ASP A 117 3.52 -5.19 6.79
C ASP A 117 3.49 -3.67 6.93
N VAL A 118 2.92 -3.12 7.99
CA VAL A 118 2.96 -1.67 8.26
C VAL A 118 4.41 -1.22 8.47
N THR A 119 5.17 -1.93 9.29
CA THR A 119 6.60 -1.65 9.50
C THR A 119 7.38 -1.81 8.20
N PHE A 120 7.16 -2.89 7.46
CA PHE A 120 7.84 -3.10 6.18
C PHE A 120 7.61 -1.94 5.21
N LEU A 121 6.36 -1.55 4.98
CA LEU A 121 6.02 -0.49 4.04
C LEU A 121 6.52 0.89 4.51
N SER A 122 6.53 1.12 5.84
CA SER A 122 7.14 2.32 6.42
C SER A 122 8.65 2.39 6.19
N GLU A 123 9.36 1.26 6.36
CA GLU A 123 10.81 1.17 6.13
C GLU A 123 11.15 1.25 4.64
N LEU A 124 10.30 0.67 3.78
CA LEU A 124 10.43 0.76 2.32
C LEU A 124 10.31 2.21 1.84
N ILE A 125 9.30 2.96 2.30
CA ILE A 125 9.18 4.40 2.02
C ILE A 125 10.48 5.11 2.43
N GLY A 126 10.94 4.89 3.67
CA GLY A 126 12.18 5.51 4.16
C GLY A 126 13.43 5.09 3.38
N ARG A 127 13.46 3.86 2.82
CA ARG A 127 14.53 3.39 1.96
C ARG A 127 14.56 4.17 0.64
N VAL A 128 13.41 4.29 -0.02
CA VAL A 128 13.27 5.02 -1.29
C VAL A 128 13.59 6.51 -1.09
N GLU A 129 13.11 7.15 -0.01
CA GLU A 129 13.42 8.54 0.34
C GLU A 129 14.90 8.84 0.58
N ARG A 130 15.68 7.84 0.98
CA ARG A 130 17.13 8.01 1.17
C ARG A 130 17.91 7.94 -0.14
N GLU A 131 17.39 7.26 -1.14
CA GLU A 131 18.11 6.99 -2.40
C GLU A 131 17.59 7.83 -3.56
N TYR A 132 16.36 8.30 -3.46
CA TYR A 132 15.72 9.16 -4.46
C TYR A 132 15.19 10.44 -3.82
N LYS A 133 15.15 11.50 -4.60
CA LYS A 133 14.62 12.79 -4.16
C LYS A 133 13.09 12.75 -4.19
N ILE A 134 12.49 12.22 -3.13
CA ILE A 134 11.04 12.11 -2.98
C ILE A 134 10.48 13.35 -2.30
N ASP A 135 9.36 13.84 -2.83
CA ASP A 135 8.52 14.83 -2.15
C ASP A 135 7.65 14.12 -1.09
N ARG A 136 8.01 14.29 0.18
CA ARG A 136 7.30 13.67 1.31
C ARG A 136 5.84 14.10 1.46
N SER A 137 5.45 15.19 0.82
CA SER A 137 4.05 15.61 0.74
C SER A 137 3.26 14.93 -0.38
N ARG A 138 3.90 14.05 -1.15
CA ARG A 138 3.34 13.34 -2.31
C ARG A 138 3.69 11.85 -2.31
N VAL A 139 3.47 11.19 -1.16
CA VAL A 139 3.61 9.74 -1.01
C VAL A 139 2.21 9.13 -0.95
N TYR A 140 1.95 8.16 -1.81
CA TYR A 140 0.65 7.55 -2.04
C TYR A 140 0.73 6.03 -1.91
N ALA A 141 -0.39 5.40 -1.52
CA ALA A 141 -0.52 3.95 -1.59
C ALA A 141 -1.82 3.59 -2.31
N THR A 142 -1.77 2.56 -3.13
CA THR A 142 -2.96 1.98 -3.75
C THR A 142 -2.84 0.48 -3.80
N GLY A 143 -3.96 -0.22 -3.90
CA GLY A 143 -3.92 -1.66 -4.00
C GLY A 143 -5.23 -2.28 -4.45
N PHE A 144 -5.10 -3.50 -4.96
CA PHE A 144 -6.19 -4.33 -5.44
C PHE A 144 -6.55 -5.40 -4.41
N SER A 145 -7.84 -5.59 -4.11
CA SER A 145 -8.34 -6.65 -3.23
C SER A 145 -7.64 -6.64 -1.84
N ASN A 146 -6.87 -7.67 -1.47
CA ASN A 146 -6.07 -7.68 -0.23
C ASN A 146 -5.12 -6.47 -0.11
N GLY A 147 -4.50 -6.04 -1.22
CA GLY A 147 -3.72 -4.80 -1.27
C GLY A 147 -4.56 -3.54 -1.04
N GLY A 148 -5.83 -3.56 -1.45
CA GLY A 148 -6.79 -2.48 -1.17
C GLY A 148 -7.13 -2.40 0.33
N PHE A 149 -7.38 -3.54 1.00
CA PHE A 149 -7.53 -3.58 2.46
C PHE A 149 -6.26 -3.11 3.18
N MET A 150 -5.07 -3.49 2.67
CA MET A 150 -3.81 -3.00 3.22
C MET A 150 -3.66 -1.49 3.04
N SER A 151 -4.02 -0.94 1.87
CA SER A 151 -4.03 0.52 1.65
C SER A 151 -4.95 1.24 2.63
N ALA A 152 -6.13 0.68 2.91
CA ALA A 152 -7.04 1.20 3.93
C ALA A 152 -6.42 1.20 5.33
N ARG A 153 -5.70 0.13 5.68
CA ARG A 153 -4.93 0.04 6.93
C ARG A 153 -3.83 1.10 7.00
N LEU A 154 -3.09 1.31 5.91
CA LEU A 154 -2.02 2.33 5.85
C LEU A 154 -2.55 3.75 6.06
N ALA A 155 -3.76 4.08 5.58
CA ALA A 155 -4.38 5.37 5.87
C ALA A 155 -4.63 5.59 7.37
N CYS A 156 -4.79 4.51 8.15
CA CYS A 156 -4.96 4.59 9.60
C CYS A 156 -3.63 4.62 10.35
N ASP A 157 -2.67 3.79 9.92
CA ASP A 157 -1.46 3.47 10.70
C ASP A 157 -0.23 4.28 10.23
N LEU A 158 -0.20 4.77 8.97
CA LEU A 158 0.89 5.54 8.37
C LEU A 158 0.44 6.89 7.79
N ALA A 159 -0.59 7.50 8.37
CA ALA A 159 -1.06 8.82 7.95
C ALA A 159 0.01 9.92 8.05
N ASP A 160 1.06 9.74 8.85
CA ASP A 160 2.21 10.65 8.93
C ASP A 160 3.07 10.65 7.66
N LYS A 161 3.07 9.54 6.91
CA LYS A 161 3.87 9.36 5.69
C LYS A 161 3.05 9.39 4.41
N ILE A 162 1.82 8.83 4.43
CA ILE A 162 0.97 8.68 3.25
C ILE A 162 -0.11 9.76 3.25
N VAL A 163 -0.26 10.48 2.15
CA VAL A 163 -1.20 11.61 2.03
C VAL A 163 -2.48 11.26 1.29
N ALA A 164 -2.46 10.21 0.47
CA ALA A 164 -3.67 9.68 -0.16
C ALA A 164 -3.55 8.18 -0.45
N ILE A 165 -4.70 7.52 -0.47
CA ILE A 165 -4.81 6.10 -0.80
C ILE A 165 -5.84 5.83 -1.90
N GLY A 166 -5.60 4.74 -2.65
CA GLY A 166 -6.56 4.14 -3.58
C GLY A 166 -6.90 2.71 -3.15
N ILE A 167 -8.18 2.41 -3.02
CA ILE A 167 -8.71 1.09 -2.67
C ILE A 167 -9.48 0.56 -3.88
N VAL A 168 -9.01 -0.54 -4.50
CA VAL A 168 -9.64 -1.13 -5.68
C VAL A 168 -10.13 -2.54 -5.37
N ALA A 169 -11.38 -2.83 -5.70
CA ALA A 169 -12.06 -4.11 -5.41
C ALA A 169 -11.92 -4.54 -3.94
N ALA A 170 -12.06 -3.58 -3.05
CA ALA A 170 -12.03 -3.73 -1.60
C ALA A 170 -12.79 -2.57 -0.94
N SER A 171 -12.92 -2.65 0.37
CA SER A 171 -13.50 -1.58 1.19
C SER A 171 -12.79 -1.53 2.55
N LEU A 172 -13.33 -0.86 3.55
CA LEU A 172 -12.75 -0.80 4.88
C LEU A 172 -13.21 -2.00 5.71
N SER A 173 -12.28 -2.78 6.27
CA SER A 173 -12.64 -3.89 7.16
C SER A 173 -13.25 -3.38 8.47
N THR A 174 -14.14 -4.17 9.06
CA THR A 174 -14.75 -3.80 10.36
C THR A 174 -13.72 -3.67 11.47
N SER A 175 -12.68 -4.54 11.47
CA SER A 175 -11.58 -4.49 12.45
C SER A 175 -10.75 -3.22 12.31
N THR A 176 -10.34 -2.89 11.08
CA THR A 176 -9.58 -1.66 10.83
C THR A 176 -10.44 -0.42 11.14
N ALA A 177 -11.72 -0.42 10.75
CA ALA A 177 -12.65 0.69 11.02
C ALA A 177 -12.80 0.99 12.52
N ALA A 178 -12.79 -0.06 13.37
CA ALA A 178 -12.94 0.07 14.81
C ALA A 178 -11.71 0.72 15.48
N SER A 179 -10.51 0.48 14.96
CA SER A 179 -9.24 0.97 15.52
C SER A 179 -8.67 2.19 14.79
N CYS A 180 -9.20 2.56 13.61
CA CYS A 180 -8.67 3.60 12.76
C CYS A 180 -8.67 4.98 13.42
N LYS A 181 -7.47 5.50 13.68
CA LYS A 181 -7.24 6.81 14.28
C LYS A 181 -6.04 7.48 13.59
N PRO A 182 -6.21 7.94 12.33
CA PRO A 182 -5.11 8.53 11.58
C PRO A 182 -4.57 9.78 12.30
N SER A 183 -3.26 9.96 12.30
CA SER A 183 -2.59 11.12 12.91
C SER A 183 -2.93 12.44 12.22
N LYS A 184 -3.29 12.38 10.93
CA LYS A 184 -3.79 13.48 10.11
C LYS A 184 -4.76 12.96 9.03
N PRO A 185 -5.60 13.83 8.45
CA PRO A 185 -6.48 13.44 7.35
C PRO A 185 -5.70 12.90 6.15
N VAL A 186 -6.23 11.85 5.50
CA VAL A 186 -5.67 11.20 4.31
C VAL A 186 -6.74 11.18 3.22
N SER A 187 -6.43 11.68 2.02
CA SER A 187 -7.38 11.58 0.90
C SER A 187 -7.62 10.12 0.51
N VAL A 188 -8.86 9.78 0.19
CA VAL A 188 -9.26 8.39 -0.07
C VAL A 188 -10.07 8.29 -1.34
N LEU A 189 -9.70 7.33 -2.19
CA LEU A 189 -10.48 6.88 -3.32
C LEU A 189 -10.82 5.41 -3.12
N ILE A 190 -12.10 5.05 -3.20
CA ILE A 190 -12.58 3.65 -3.18
C ILE A 190 -13.27 3.36 -4.50
N MET A 191 -12.87 2.29 -5.18
CA MET A 191 -13.46 1.84 -6.44
C MET A 191 -13.90 0.38 -6.31
N GLN A 192 -15.20 0.10 -6.49
CA GLN A 192 -15.75 -1.23 -6.28
C GLN A 192 -16.92 -1.51 -7.21
N GLY A 193 -16.97 -2.74 -7.74
CA GLY A 193 -18.10 -3.25 -8.51
C GLY A 193 -19.27 -3.70 -7.61
N THR A 194 -20.50 -3.42 -8.01
CA THR A 194 -21.71 -3.83 -7.27
C THR A 194 -21.92 -5.33 -7.25
N LYS A 195 -21.35 -6.04 -8.23
CA LYS A 195 -21.44 -7.51 -8.37
C LYS A 195 -20.14 -8.23 -7.99
N ASP A 196 -19.28 -7.61 -7.17
CA ASP A 196 -18.04 -8.26 -6.69
C ASP A 196 -18.40 -9.55 -5.92
N PRO A 197 -17.98 -10.74 -6.41
CA PRO A 197 -18.35 -12.01 -5.80
C PRO A 197 -17.56 -12.32 -4.53
N LEU A 198 -16.42 -11.65 -4.30
CA LEU A 198 -15.49 -11.95 -3.21
C LEU A 198 -15.56 -10.92 -2.08
N VAL A 199 -15.62 -9.64 -2.43
CA VAL A 199 -15.74 -8.54 -1.45
C VAL A 199 -17.12 -7.92 -1.63
N PRO A 200 -18.11 -8.26 -0.77
CA PRO A 200 -19.47 -7.85 -1.00
C PRO A 200 -19.63 -6.33 -0.93
N PHE A 201 -20.20 -5.73 -1.99
CA PHE A 201 -20.46 -4.29 -2.08
C PHE A 201 -21.33 -3.78 -0.93
N ALA A 202 -22.32 -4.59 -0.52
CA ALA A 202 -23.20 -4.29 0.61
C ALA A 202 -22.55 -4.52 1.99
N GLY A 203 -21.27 -4.90 2.02
CA GLY A 203 -20.58 -5.30 3.24
C GLY A 203 -20.88 -6.72 3.67
N GLY A 204 -20.16 -7.20 4.68
CA GLY A 204 -20.31 -8.55 5.22
C GLY A 204 -19.06 -9.41 5.08
N PRO A 205 -19.20 -10.75 5.23
CA PRO A 205 -18.09 -11.68 5.16
C PRO A 205 -17.43 -11.74 3.78
N VAL A 206 -16.08 -11.71 3.75
CA VAL A 206 -15.24 -11.68 2.54
C VAL A 206 -14.84 -13.09 2.11
N GLY A 207 -14.73 -13.33 0.80
CA GLY A 207 -14.29 -14.55 0.17
C GLY A 207 -15.43 -15.53 -0.12
N GLU A 208 -15.19 -16.51 -1.01
CA GLU A 208 -16.19 -17.52 -1.41
C GLU A 208 -16.73 -18.30 -0.22
N LYS A 209 -15.87 -18.69 0.72
CA LYS A 209 -16.22 -19.39 1.95
C LYS A 209 -16.63 -18.47 3.09
N ARG A 210 -16.63 -17.15 2.85
CA ARG A 210 -16.95 -16.11 3.84
C ARG A 210 -16.09 -16.16 5.11
N ASP A 211 -14.85 -16.62 4.99
CA ASP A 211 -13.90 -16.85 6.09
C ASP A 211 -12.69 -15.90 6.06
N HIS A 212 -12.73 -14.88 5.21
CA HIS A 212 -11.62 -13.91 5.04
C HIS A 212 -11.88 -12.56 5.72
N GLY A 213 -12.52 -12.59 6.89
CA GLY A 213 -12.87 -11.41 7.67
C GLY A 213 -14.18 -10.76 7.21
N VAL A 214 -14.49 -9.62 7.79
CA VAL A 214 -15.74 -8.87 7.53
C VAL A 214 -15.39 -7.46 7.10
N THR A 215 -16.13 -6.96 6.11
CA THR A 215 -15.96 -5.60 5.60
C THR A 215 -17.22 -4.77 5.80
N LEU A 216 -17.06 -3.45 5.92
CA LEU A 216 -18.15 -2.48 5.79
C LEU A 216 -18.66 -2.49 4.34
N SER A 217 -19.87 -2.01 4.11
CA SER A 217 -20.32 -1.72 2.75
C SER A 217 -19.44 -0.66 2.10
N HIS A 218 -19.47 -0.58 0.78
CA HIS A 218 -18.81 0.49 0.02
C HIS A 218 -19.19 1.86 0.57
N GLU A 219 -20.48 2.14 0.71
CA GLU A 219 -20.98 3.41 1.19
C GLU A 219 -20.53 3.72 2.63
N ALA A 220 -20.66 2.76 3.56
CA ALA A 220 -20.21 2.93 4.93
C ALA A 220 -18.70 3.13 5.04
N SER A 221 -17.91 2.56 4.12
CA SER A 221 -16.46 2.76 4.07
C SER A 221 -16.12 4.19 3.63
N VAL A 222 -16.78 4.69 2.58
CA VAL A 222 -16.63 6.08 2.11
C VAL A 222 -17.02 7.06 3.19
N GLU A 223 -18.18 6.86 3.83
CA GLU A 223 -18.66 7.69 4.93
C GLU A 223 -17.74 7.70 6.14
N LYS A 224 -17.20 6.53 6.50
CA LYS A 224 -16.22 6.40 7.60
C LYS A 224 -14.98 7.24 7.37
N PHE A 225 -14.40 7.20 6.17
CA PHE A 225 -13.25 8.04 5.83
C PHE A 225 -13.64 9.53 5.75
N ALA A 226 -14.82 9.86 5.25
CA ALA A 226 -15.31 11.23 5.26
C ALA A 226 -15.45 11.79 6.69
N GLN A 227 -15.94 10.98 7.64
CA GLN A 227 -15.99 11.33 9.06
C GLN A 227 -14.60 11.52 9.66
N LEU A 228 -13.64 10.59 9.39
CA LEU A 228 -12.26 10.69 9.86
C LEU A 228 -11.58 11.95 9.34
N ASN A 229 -11.85 12.32 8.11
CA ASN A 229 -11.32 13.52 7.46
C ASN A 229 -12.14 14.81 7.79
N ARG A 230 -13.21 14.71 8.59
CA ARG A 230 -14.08 15.84 8.96
C ARG A 230 -14.59 16.58 7.72
N CYS A 231 -15.03 15.83 6.72
CA CYS A 231 -15.60 16.39 5.50
C CYS A 231 -16.99 17.02 5.75
N SER A 232 -17.46 17.83 4.80
CA SER A 232 -18.86 18.29 4.77
C SER A 232 -19.82 17.09 4.75
N ALA A 233 -20.92 17.19 5.49
CA ALA A 233 -21.93 16.12 5.56
C ALA A 233 -22.73 15.91 4.26
N SER A 234 -22.64 16.85 3.31
CA SER A 234 -23.41 16.82 2.06
C SER A 234 -22.51 16.47 0.88
N PRO A 235 -22.37 15.18 0.51
CA PRO A 235 -21.56 14.79 -0.64
C PRO A 235 -22.24 15.17 -1.95
N GLN A 236 -21.43 15.42 -2.97
CA GLN A 236 -21.89 15.50 -4.36
C GLN A 236 -21.99 14.08 -4.92
N ARG A 237 -23.09 13.79 -5.64
CA ARG A 237 -23.28 12.53 -6.34
C ARG A 237 -23.50 12.82 -7.82
N LYS A 238 -22.85 12.05 -8.70
CA LYS A 238 -23.02 12.15 -10.14
C LYS A 238 -22.80 10.80 -10.80
N GLN A 239 -23.42 10.63 -11.97
CA GLN A 239 -23.11 9.56 -12.90
C GLN A 239 -22.05 10.07 -13.88
N LEU A 240 -21.04 9.27 -14.14
CA LEU A 240 -20.04 9.57 -15.18
C LEU A 240 -20.59 9.18 -16.57
N PRO A 241 -20.15 9.86 -17.64
CA PRO A 241 -20.50 9.42 -18.99
C PRO A 241 -20.00 8.00 -19.26
N ASP A 242 -20.84 7.16 -19.84
CA ASP A 242 -20.42 5.86 -20.37
C ASP A 242 -19.67 6.09 -21.69
N THR A 243 -18.36 5.95 -21.64
CA THR A 243 -17.47 6.10 -22.79
C THR A 243 -16.97 4.75 -23.32
N ALA A 244 -17.12 3.67 -22.53
CA ALA A 244 -16.66 2.34 -22.88
C ALA A 244 -17.72 1.56 -23.68
N ASN A 245 -19.00 1.86 -23.46
CA ASN A 245 -20.15 1.16 -24.05
C ASN A 245 -20.07 -0.37 -23.87
N ASP A 246 -19.65 -0.78 -22.67
CA ASP A 246 -19.41 -2.17 -22.30
C ASP A 246 -20.50 -2.76 -21.38
N GLY A 247 -21.59 -2.01 -21.17
CA GLY A 247 -22.72 -2.38 -20.31
C GLY A 247 -22.48 -2.06 -18.83
N THR A 248 -21.39 -1.37 -18.49
CA THR A 248 -21.18 -0.87 -17.13
C THR A 248 -21.56 0.60 -17.02
N ALA A 249 -21.93 1.03 -15.82
CA ALA A 249 -22.17 2.43 -15.49
C ALA A 249 -21.34 2.81 -14.26
N ILE A 250 -20.82 4.05 -14.22
CA ILE A 250 -19.97 4.50 -13.12
C ILE A 250 -20.62 5.66 -12.38
N GLY A 251 -21.06 5.39 -11.15
CA GLY A 251 -21.48 6.41 -10.19
C GLY A 251 -20.28 6.89 -9.37
N VAL A 252 -20.28 8.18 -8.99
CA VAL A 252 -19.29 8.72 -8.06
C VAL A 252 -19.97 9.54 -6.96
N VAL A 253 -19.54 9.31 -5.73
CA VAL A 253 -19.82 10.16 -4.57
C VAL A 253 -18.53 10.87 -4.14
N VAL A 254 -18.62 12.18 -3.90
CA VAL A 254 -17.48 13.03 -3.55
C VAL A 254 -17.80 13.78 -2.27
N TYR A 255 -17.03 13.53 -1.23
CA TYR A 255 -16.99 14.34 -0.02
C TYR A 255 -15.83 15.31 -0.12
N SER A 256 -16.12 16.60 -0.15
CA SER A 256 -15.18 17.71 -0.22
C SER A 256 -15.26 18.58 1.04
N ALA A 257 -14.51 19.68 1.04
CA ALA A 257 -14.37 20.56 2.20
C ALA A 257 -13.97 19.81 3.47
N CYS A 258 -13.06 18.85 3.31
CA CYS A 258 -12.49 18.07 4.39
C CYS A 258 -11.32 18.80 5.06
N ALA A 259 -10.94 18.38 6.27
CA ALA A 259 -9.80 18.94 6.97
C ALA A 259 -8.51 18.81 6.13
N SER A 260 -7.63 19.78 6.22
CA SER A 260 -6.34 19.85 5.51
C SER A 260 -6.46 19.77 3.97
N GLY A 261 -7.59 20.12 3.39
CA GLY A 261 -7.81 20.09 1.95
C GLY A 261 -7.90 18.67 1.36
N THR A 262 -8.12 17.64 2.19
CA THR A 262 -8.30 16.27 1.72
C THR A 262 -9.67 16.08 1.05
N GLU A 263 -9.85 14.97 0.37
CA GLU A 263 -11.09 14.58 -0.30
C GLU A 263 -11.34 13.08 -0.13
N VAL A 264 -12.60 12.67 -0.10
CA VAL A 264 -12.99 11.25 -0.11
C VAL A 264 -13.92 10.99 -1.27
N ARG A 265 -13.57 10.01 -2.11
CA ARG A 265 -14.35 9.61 -3.30
C ARG A 265 -14.69 8.14 -3.26
N GLY A 266 -15.94 7.82 -3.54
CA GLY A 266 -16.40 6.46 -3.80
C GLY A 266 -16.85 6.33 -5.25
N TYR A 267 -16.26 5.37 -5.99
CA TYR A 267 -16.66 5.01 -7.35
C TYR A 267 -17.38 3.68 -7.30
N THR A 268 -18.61 3.68 -7.76
CA THR A 268 -19.44 2.47 -7.92
C THR A 268 -19.45 2.06 -9.38
N ILE A 269 -19.05 0.83 -9.68
CA ILE A 269 -19.13 0.24 -11.02
C ILE A 269 -20.34 -0.69 -11.03
N GLU A 270 -21.37 -0.31 -11.79
CA GLU A 270 -22.59 -1.09 -11.99
C GLU A 270 -22.46 -1.89 -13.28
N GLY A 271 -22.67 -3.22 -13.23
CA GLY A 271 -22.56 -4.05 -14.42
C GLY A 271 -22.87 -5.52 -14.19
#